data_ef41f5425415d1bf29e8e319f6692b12
#
_entry.id   ef41f5425415d1bf29e8e319f6692b12
#
_cell.length_a   1.000
_cell.length_b   1.000
_cell.length_c   1.000
_cell.angle_alpha   90.00
_cell.angle_beta   90.00
_cell.angle_gamma   90.00
#
_symmetry.space_group_name_H-M   'P 1'
#
loop_
_entity.id
_entity.type
_entity.pdbx_description
1 polymer ?
#
loop_
_entity_poly.entity_id
_entity_poly.type
_entity_poly.pdbx_seq_one_letter_code
_entity_poly.pdbx_strand_id
1 'polypeptide(L)'
;MWIADNWKDYEVIDCSKGEKLERWGKYLLVRPDPQVIWDTPKTEKGWRKMNGHYHRSAKGGGEWEFFDLPEQWTINYKELTFNLKPFSFKHTGLFPEQAANWDWFGDKIRRSGRPVKVLNLFAYTGGATLAAAKAGASV
;
A
#
# COMPACT_ATOMS: atom_id res chain seq x y z
N MET A 1 -8.12 -13.95 12.07
CA MET A 1 -7.79 -12.63 11.45
C MET A 1 -6.91 -12.89 10.24
N TRP A 2 -7.19 -12.25 9.11
CA TRP A 2 -6.33 -12.32 7.92
C TRP A 2 -5.37 -11.14 7.94
N ILE A 3 -4.08 -11.39 7.76
CA ILE A 3 -3.02 -10.39 7.82
C ILE A 3 -2.27 -10.38 6.50
N ALA A 4 -1.95 -9.19 5.98
CA ALA A 4 -1.18 -9.02 4.75
C ALA A 4 0.33 -9.08 5.05
N ASP A 5 0.82 -10.22 5.55
CA ASP A 5 2.19 -10.44 6.02
C ASP A 5 3.13 -11.08 4.99
N ASN A 6 2.63 -11.33 3.78
CA ASN A 6 3.43 -11.93 2.70
C ASN A 6 4.20 -10.89 1.83
N TRP A 7 4.15 -9.61 2.20
CA TRP A 7 4.91 -8.59 1.51
C TRP A 7 6.41 -8.72 1.74
N LYS A 8 7.19 -8.58 0.67
CA LYS A 8 8.64 -8.39 0.72
C LYS A 8 9.03 -6.93 0.47
N ASP A 9 8.29 -6.27 -0.41
CA ASP A 9 8.58 -4.90 -0.85
C ASP A 9 7.83 -3.83 -0.07
N TYR A 10 6.96 -4.23 0.86
CA TYR A 10 6.23 -3.30 1.72
C TYR A 10 6.30 -3.71 3.19
N GLU A 11 6.45 -2.73 4.07
CA GLU A 11 6.48 -2.93 5.52
C GLU A 11 6.06 -1.65 6.24
N VAL A 12 5.28 -1.77 7.29
CA VAL A 12 5.12 -0.73 8.31
C VAL A 12 6.23 -0.92 9.34
N ILE A 13 7.18 -0.01 9.36
CA ILE A 13 8.38 -0.09 10.23
C ILE A 13 8.03 0.36 11.64
N ASP A 14 7.32 1.49 11.75
CA ASP A 14 6.96 2.08 13.03
C ASP A 14 5.74 2.99 12.87
N CYS A 15 5.04 3.27 13.96
CA CYS A 15 3.94 4.21 13.95
C CYS A 15 3.81 4.92 15.31
N SER A 16 3.62 6.24 15.25
CA SER A 16 3.49 7.11 16.43
C SER A 16 2.88 8.46 16.05
N LYS A 17 2.20 9.10 16.99
CA LYS A 17 1.68 10.48 16.87
C LYS A 17 0.84 10.72 15.61
N GLY A 18 -0.05 9.79 15.27
CA GLY A 18 -0.92 9.93 14.10
C GLY A 18 -0.23 9.70 12.76
N GLU A 19 0.98 9.16 12.74
CA GLU A 19 1.76 8.88 11.54
C GLU A 19 2.30 7.46 11.54
N LYS A 20 2.57 6.96 10.34
CA LYS A 20 3.26 5.70 10.11
C LYS A 20 4.47 5.89 9.21
N LEU A 21 5.56 5.23 9.58
CA LEU A 21 6.77 5.09 8.79
C LEU A 21 6.69 3.78 8.01
N GLU A 22 6.72 3.86 6.70
CA GLU A 22 6.55 2.73 5.81
C GLU A 22 7.75 2.59 4.87
N ARG A 23 8.11 1.35 4.55
CA ARG A 23 9.02 1.03 3.46
C ARG A 23 8.22 0.57 2.23
N TRP A 24 8.49 1.21 1.09
CA TRP A 24 7.89 0.92 -0.21
C TRP A 24 9.00 0.60 -1.22
N GLY A 25 9.36 -0.67 -1.36
CA GLY A 25 10.56 -1.09 -2.05
C GLY A 25 11.79 -0.64 -1.28
N LYS A 26 12.59 0.21 -1.87
CA LYS A 26 13.78 0.82 -1.22
C LYS A 26 13.52 2.19 -0.58
N TYR A 27 12.32 2.76 -0.75
CA TYR A 27 11.99 4.10 -0.29
C TYR A 27 11.19 4.08 1.00
N LEU A 28 11.45 5.07 1.84
CA LEU A 28 10.76 5.29 3.11
C LEU A 28 9.79 6.46 2.99
N LEU A 29 8.55 6.24 3.37
CA LEU A 29 7.52 7.25 3.38
C LEU A 29 6.94 7.42 4.78
N VAL A 30 6.65 8.65 5.16
CA VAL A 30 5.86 9.00 6.35
C VAL A 30 4.51 9.54 5.89
N ARG A 31 3.46 8.93 6.38
CA ARG A 31 2.09 9.31 6.04
C ARG A 31 1.20 9.35 7.28
N PRO A 32 0.22 10.26 7.33
CA PRO A 32 -0.73 10.31 8.45
C PRO A 32 -1.62 9.07 8.49
N ASP A 33 -1.81 8.55 9.69
CA ASP A 33 -2.77 7.49 9.97
C ASP A 33 -3.56 7.84 11.24
N PRO A 34 -4.86 8.19 11.13
CA PRO A 34 -5.66 8.61 12.28
C PRO A 34 -5.94 7.48 13.29
N GLN A 35 -5.67 6.23 12.93
CA GLN A 35 -5.79 5.10 13.85
C GLN A 35 -4.63 5.02 14.84
N VAL A 36 -3.52 5.69 14.56
CA VAL A 36 -2.33 5.74 15.42
C VAL A 36 -2.53 6.82 16.49
N ILE A 37 -3.22 6.45 17.56
CA ILE A 37 -3.59 7.36 18.66
C ILE A 37 -2.56 7.42 19.80
N TRP A 38 -1.54 6.55 19.76
CA TRP A 38 -0.47 6.50 20.77
C TRP A 38 0.69 7.44 20.40
N ASP A 39 1.43 7.80 21.42
CA ASP A 39 2.61 8.65 21.34
C ASP A 39 3.81 7.90 21.92
N THR A 40 4.53 7.20 21.06
CA THR A 40 5.77 6.49 21.40
C THR A 40 6.98 7.25 20.85
N PRO A 41 8.17 7.12 21.47
CA PRO A 41 9.38 7.75 20.95
C PRO A 41 9.68 7.25 19.52
N LYS A 42 9.89 8.18 18.60
CA LYS A 42 10.28 7.89 17.20
C LYS A 42 11.78 7.59 17.13
N THR A 43 12.19 6.41 17.61
CA THR A 43 13.61 6.01 17.71
C THR A 43 14.16 5.41 16.43
N GLU A 44 13.28 4.90 15.56
CA GLU A 44 13.67 4.32 14.27
C GLU A 44 14.37 5.35 13.38
N LYS A 45 15.51 4.95 12.80
CA LYS A 45 16.32 5.86 11.96
C LYS A 45 15.56 6.35 10.72
N GLY A 46 14.59 5.57 10.25
CA GLY A 46 13.76 5.89 9.08
C GLY A 46 12.98 7.19 9.24
N TRP A 47 12.59 7.58 10.47
CA TRP A 47 11.93 8.85 10.73
C TRP A 47 12.78 10.09 10.37
N ARG A 48 14.09 9.93 10.27
CA ARG A 48 15.05 11.01 9.90
C ARG A 48 15.63 10.81 8.50
N LYS A 49 15.36 9.67 7.86
CA LYS A 49 15.90 9.31 6.54
C LYS A 49 14.79 8.98 5.53
N MET A 50 13.58 9.46 5.76
CA MET A 50 12.46 9.28 4.85
C MET A 50 12.74 9.92 3.48
N ASN A 51 12.17 9.35 2.44
CA ASN A 51 12.24 9.88 1.08
C ASN A 51 11.03 10.74 0.73
N GLY A 52 9.94 10.62 1.47
CA GLY A 52 8.75 11.45 1.33
C GLY A 52 7.97 11.53 2.63
N HIS A 53 7.38 12.70 2.88
CA HIS A 53 6.51 12.95 4.02
C HIS A 53 5.26 13.68 3.57
N TYR A 54 4.10 13.15 3.86
CA TYR A 54 2.84 13.83 3.58
C TYR A 54 2.37 14.59 4.82
N HIS A 55 2.34 15.91 4.72
CA HIS A 55 1.89 16.82 5.77
C HIS A 55 0.41 17.12 5.62
N ARG A 56 -0.37 16.83 6.65
CA ARG A 56 -1.80 17.13 6.68
C ARG A 56 -2.05 18.61 6.96
N SER A 57 -2.91 19.22 6.16
CA SER A 57 -3.37 20.59 6.41
C SER A 57 -4.51 20.62 7.43
N ALA A 58 -4.53 21.62 8.29
CA ALA A 58 -5.62 21.85 9.25
C ALA A 58 -6.97 22.20 8.55
N LYS A 59 -6.90 22.66 7.30
CA LYS A 59 -8.08 23.03 6.48
C LYS A 59 -8.58 21.89 5.58
N GLY A 60 -8.05 20.67 5.75
CA GLY A 60 -8.30 19.52 4.89
C GLY A 60 -7.27 19.39 3.77
N GLY A 61 -7.05 18.16 3.28
CA GLY A 61 -6.01 17.85 2.33
C GLY A 61 -4.62 17.87 2.95
N GLY A 62 -3.63 18.25 2.19
CA GLY A 62 -2.22 18.32 2.60
C GLY A 62 -1.30 18.30 1.38
N GLU A 63 -0.02 18.20 1.62
CA GLU A 63 1.00 18.21 0.59
C GLU A 63 2.15 17.24 0.91
N TRP A 64 2.81 16.77 -0.15
CA TRP A 64 4.01 15.95 -0.05
C TRP A 64 5.26 16.84 0.03
N GLU A 65 6.14 16.49 0.94
CA GLU A 65 7.53 16.94 0.96
C GLU A 65 8.41 15.78 0.49
N PHE A 66 9.25 16.01 -0.52
CA PHE A 66 10.07 14.97 -1.13
C PHE A 66 11.55 15.15 -0.82
N PHE A 67 12.22 14.03 -0.46
CA PHE A 67 13.64 13.94 -0.19
C PHE A 67 14.20 12.76 -1.00
N ASP A 68 14.74 13.02 -2.18
CA ASP A 68 15.30 11.99 -3.05
C ASP A 68 14.32 10.83 -3.35
N LEU A 69 13.08 11.18 -3.71
CA LEU A 69 12.05 10.24 -4.15
C LEU A 69 11.82 10.41 -5.65
N PRO A 70 11.85 9.34 -6.46
CA PRO A 70 11.49 9.43 -7.88
C PRO A 70 10.01 9.77 -8.05
N GLU A 71 9.65 10.31 -9.21
CA GLU A 71 8.25 10.59 -9.54
C GLU A 71 7.39 9.32 -9.49
N GLN A 72 7.96 8.20 -9.89
CA GLN A 72 7.32 6.88 -9.85
C GLN A 72 8.36 5.77 -9.66
N TRP A 73 7.93 4.66 -9.06
CA TRP A 73 8.73 3.45 -8.92
C TRP A 73 7.83 2.23 -8.85
N THR A 74 8.41 1.03 -8.92
CA THR A 74 7.66 -0.22 -8.85
C THR A 74 7.96 -0.98 -7.58
N ILE A 75 6.94 -1.71 -7.08
CA ILE A 75 7.08 -2.76 -6.07
C ILE A 75 6.36 -4.01 -6.55
N ASN A 76 6.74 -5.15 -5.98
CA ASN A 76 6.17 -6.43 -6.32
C ASN A 76 5.44 -7.05 -5.12
N TYR A 77 4.33 -7.70 -5.42
CA TYR A 77 3.68 -8.63 -4.51
C TYR A 77 3.54 -9.98 -5.21
N LYS A 78 4.33 -10.97 -4.80
CA LYS A 78 4.42 -12.25 -5.51
C LYS A 78 4.70 -12.01 -7.01
N GLU A 79 3.80 -12.44 -7.89
CA GLU A 79 3.92 -12.27 -9.35
C GLU A 79 3.33 -10.95 -9.89
N LEU A 80 2.79 -10.11 -9.01
CA LEU A 80 2.18 -8.83 -9.38
C LEU A 80 3.20 -7.71 -9.24
N THR A 81 3.25 -6.81 -10.24
CA THR A 81 4.07 -5.60 -10.21
C THR A 81 3.15 -4.39 -10.20
N PHE A 82 3.39 -3.48 -9.27
CA PHE A 82 2.62 -2.25 -9.11
C PHE A 82 3.50 -1.04 -9.33
N ASN A 83 3.04 -0.12 -10.16
CA ASN A 83 3.66 1.18 -10.33
C ASN A 83 3.10 2.16 -9.31
N LEU A 84 3.96 2.74 -8.52
CA LEU A 84 3.60 3.67 -7.44
C LEU A 84 3.95 5.10 -7.85
N LYS A 85 3.06 6.02 -7.48
CA LYS A 85 3.25 7.46 -7.65
C LYS A 85 2.53 8.17 -6.51
N PRO A 86 3.17 9.09 -5.78
CA PRO A 86 2.48 9.93 -4.82
C PRO A 86 1.43 10.79 -5.54
N PHE A 87 0.20 10.76 -5.03
CA PHE A 87 -0.88 11.61 -5.52
C PHE A 87 -1.01 12.88 -4.69
N SER A 88 -1.89 13.78 -5.10
CA SER A 88 -2.22 15.03 -4.39
C SER A 88 -2.76 14.82 -2.96
N PHE A 89 -3.19 13.60 -2.63
CA PHE A 89 -3.49 13.15 -1.29
C PHE A 89 -2.38 12.23 -0.76
N LYS A 90 -2.51 11.75 0.48
CA LYS A 90 -1.55 10.82 1.11
C LYS A 90 -1.38 9.46 0.40
N HIS A 91 -2.09 9.22 -0.70
CA HIS A 91 -2.11 7.94 -1.40
C HIS A 91 -0.93 7.76 -2.36
N THR A 92 -0.50 6.52 -2.53
CA THR A 92 0.62 6.12 -3.39
C THR A 92 0.17 5.32 -4.61
N GLY A 93 -1.14 5.08 -4.75
CA GLY A 93 -1.72 4.26 -5.80
C GLY A 93 -1.96 2.80 -5.42
N LEU A 94 -1.66 2.40 -4.19
CA LEU A 94 -1.86 1.03 -3.72
C LEU A 94 -2.28 1.00 -2.25
N PHE A 95 -3.11 0.00 -1.91
CA PHE A 95 -3.48 -0.35 -0.54
C PHE A 95 -2.88 -1.72 -0.19
N PRO A 96 -1.71 -1.76 0.45
CA PRO A 96 -0.99 -3.02 0.71
C PRO A 96 -1.75 -4.01 1.57
N GLU A 97 -2.60 -3.52 2.47
CA GLU A 97 -3.46 -4.36 3.32
C GLU A 97 -4.42 -5.23 2.52
N GLN A 98 -4.75 -4.84 1.29
CA GLN A 98 -5.62 -5.61 0.41
C GLN A 98 -4.99 -6.91 -0.10
N ALA A 99 -3.69 -7.09 0.08
CA ALA A 99 -3.00 -8.31 -0.32
C ALA A 99 -3.57 -9.57 0.36
N ALA A 100 -4.05 -9.45 1.59
CA ALA A 100 -4.76 -10.55 2.26
C ALA A 100 -6.02 -10.99 1.49
N ASN A 101 -6.78 -10.03 0.96
CA ASN A 101 -7.94 -10.30 0.12
C ASN A 101 -7.54 -10.89 -1.23
N TRP A 102 -6.45 -10.38 -1.84
CA TRP A 102 -5.95 -10.92 -3.13
C TRP A 102 -5.55 -12.39 -3.00
N ASP A 103 -4.89 -12.76 -1.92
CA ASP A 103 -4.53 -14.14 -1.64
C ASP A 103 -5.78 -15.01 -1.43
N TRP A 104 -6.73 -14.53 -0.64
CA TRP A 104 -7.95 -15.26 -0.34
C TRP A 104 -8.80 -15.54 -1.58
N PHE A 105 -9.17 -14.51 -2.36
CA PHE A 105 -10.00 -14.76 -3.54
C PHE A 105 -9.21 -15.42 -4.68
N GLY A 106 -7.91 -15.14 -4.80
CA GLY A 106 -7.05 -15.80 -5.77
C GLY A 106 -7.00 -17.32 -5.57
N ASP A 107 -6.90 -17.77 -4.32
CA ASP A 107 -6.97 -19.20 -4.00
C ASP A 107 -8.33 -19.80 -4.37
N LYS A 108 -9.43 -19.11 -4.03
CA LYS A 108 -10.77 -19.56 -4.42
C LYS A 108 -10.96 -19.67 -5.93
N ILE A 109 -10.46 -18.69 -6.70
CA ILE A 109 -10.52 -18.72 -8.16
C ILE A 109 -9.76 -19.93 -8.71
N ARG A 110 -8.52 -20.12 -8.28
CA ARG A 110 -7.68 -21.26 -8.73
C ARG A 110 -8.28 -22.61 -8.41
N ARG A 111 -8.92 -22.76 -7.24
CA ARG A 111 -9.52 -24.02 -6.79
C ARG A 111 -10.95 -24.25 -7.26
N SER A 112 -11.55 -23.31 -7.97
CA SER A 112 -12.96 -23.41 -8.37
C SER A 112 -13.25 -24.55 -9.35
N GLY A 113 -12.25 -24.98 -10.13
CA GLY A 113 -12.40 -26.00 -11.17
C GLY A 113 -13.30 -25.59 -12.35
N ARG A 114 -13.65 -24.31 -12.45
CA ARG A 114 -14.53 -23.75 -13.49
C ARG A 114 -14.12 -22.34 -13.87
N PRO A 115 -14.54 -21.82 -15.03
CA PRO A 115 -14.38 -20.42 -15.37
C PRO A 115 -15.07 -19.51 -14.33
N VAL A 116 -14.35 -18.49 -13.84
CA VAL A 116 -14.85 -17.54 -12.85
C VAL A 116 -14.93 -16.16 -13.48
N LYS A 117 -16.08 -15.49 -13.31
CA LYS A 117 -16.25 -14.08 -13.64
C LYS A 117 -16.28 -13.29 -12.36
N VAL A 118 -15.53 -12.19 -12.30
CA VAL A 118 -15.43 -11.30 -11.13
C VAL A 118 -15.89 -9.91 -11.53
N LEU A 119 -16.80 -9.34 -10.77
CA LEU A 119 -17.14 -7.92 -10.83
C LEU A 119 -16.37 -7.18 -9.76
N ASN A 120 -15.49 -6.28 -10.15
CA ASN A 120 -14.76 -5.41 -9.23
C ASN A 120 -15.38 -4.01 -9.24
N LEU A 121 -16.11 -3.70 -8.17
CA LEU A 121 -16.62 -2.35 -7.90
C LEU A 121 -15.53 -1.54 -7.20
N PHE A 122 -15.44 -0.25 -7.52
CA PHE A 122 -14.41 0.65 -6.95
C PHE A 122 -12.97 0.16 -7.23
N ALA A 123 -12.69 -0.13 -8.49
CA ALA A 123 -11.44 -0.76 -8.91
C ALA A 123 -10.15 0.00 -8.51
N TYR A 124 -10.26 1.29 -8.21
CA TYR A 124 -9.15 2.19 -7.86
C TYR A 124 -8.08 2.15 -8.97
N THR A 125 -6.85 1.74 -8.64
CA THR A 125 -5.76 1.59 -9.61
C THR A 125 -5.66 0.19 -10.21
N GLY A 126 -6.63 -0.69 -9.91
CA GLY A 126 -6.73 -2.01 -10.50
C GLY A 126 -6.03 -3.14 -9.74
N GLY A 127 -5.60 -2.93 -8.51
CA GLY A 127 -4.87 -3.95 -7.74
C GLY A 127 -5.65 -5.27 -7.61
N ALA A 128 -6.91 -5.22 -7.18
CA ALA A 128 -7.76 -6.41 -7.08
C ALA A 128 -8.11 -7.00 -8.44
N THR A 129 -8.33 -6.15 -9.45
CA THR A 129 -8.57 -6.59 -10.84
C THR A 129 -7.38 -7.41 -11.35
N LEU A 130 -6.16 -6.88 -11.19
CA LEU A 130 -4.94 -7.56 -11.62
C LEU A 130 -4.74 -8.89 -10.88
N ALA A 131 -4.97 -8.91 -9.58
CA ALA A 131 -4.84 -10.12 -8.77
C ALA A 131 -5.85 -11.20 -9.17
N ALA A 132 -7.11 -10.84 -9.44
CA ALA A 132 -8.14 -11.77 -9.90
C ALA A 132 -7.86 -12.31 -11.30
N ALA A 133 -7.45 -11.44 -12.23
CA ALA A 133 -7.06 -11.83 -13.58
C ALA A 133 -5.85 -12.78 -13.57
N LYS A 134 -4.85 -12.50 -12.76
CA LYS A 134 -3.66 -13.36 -12.59
C LYS A 134 -4.04 -14.74 -12.02
N ALA A 135 -5.07 -14.80 -11.19
CA ALA A 135 -5.60 -16.07 -10.67
C ALA A 135 -6.44 -16.87 -11.69
N GLY A 136 -6.73 -16.30 -12.88
CA GLY A 136 -7.44 -16.95 -13.97
C GLY A 136 -8.90 -16.52 -14.15
N ALA A 137 -9.35 -15.46 -13.49
CA ALA A 137 -10.70 -14.93 -13.67
C ALA A 137 -10.81 -13.99 -14.87
N SER A 138 -12.01 -13.90 -15.43
CA SER A 138 -12.45 -12.76 -16.26
C SER A 138 -12.97 -11.67 -15.32
N VAL A 139 -12.45 -10.46 -15.41
CA VAL A 139 -12.78 -9.38 -14.46
C VAL A 139 -13.47 -8.23 -15.18
#